data_8c7ea6bf983759f9e1a0ed5644940792
#
_entry.id   8c7ea6bf983759f9e1a0ed5644940792
#
_cell.length_a   1.000
_cell.length_b   1.000
_cell.length_c   1.000
_cell.angle_alpha   90.00
_cell.angle_beta   90.00
_cell.angle_gamma   90.00
#
_symmetry.space_group_name_H-M   'P 1'
#
loop_
_entity.id
_entity.type
_entity.pdbx_description
1 polymer ?
#
loop_
_entity_poly.entity_id
_entity_poly.type
_entity_poly.pdbx_seq_one_letter_code
_entity_poly.pdbx_strand_id
1 'polypeptide(L)'
;MTPFTTDFSVHQTSGIPAPAAVQVPGYEHPGPLTPVGHPDYRFRPALLSDLLAWHQGLARGQHHDGLWLTGPMGAGKSSLVVETAARLNLTLVQVNARRRLELADLVGHLTAIGGDVLFQDGPLTTAARCGGWLLVNEADLVDPGELAGFNTLLDGGPLVIAENGGEVVTPAPGFGLICTANTVGLGDAT
;
A
#
# COMPACT_ATOMS: atom_id res chain seq x y z
N MET A 1 15.13 -7.54 -0.18
CA MET A 1 13.96 -8.42 -0.25
C MET A 1 13.94 -9.10 -1.61
N THR A 2 13.57 -10.37 -1.69
CA THR A 2 13.45 -11.09 -2.98
C THR A 2 12.29 -10.51 -3.79
N PRO A 3 12.44 -10.36 -5.11
CA PRO A 3 11.32 -10.01 -5.99
C PRO A 3 10.20 -11.04 -5.88
N PHE A 4 9.05 -10.73 -6.41
CA PHE A 4 7.91 -11.65 -6.46
C PHE A 4 8.34 -13.06 -6.87
N THR A 5 7.82 -14.07 -6.19
CA THR A 5 8.32 -15.46 -6.32
C THR A 5 7.42 -16.34 -7.16
N THR A 6 6.19 -15.91 -7.45
CA THR A 6 5.23 -16.68 -8.21
C THR A 6 4.24 -15.80 -8.96
N ASP A 7 3.63 -16.36 -9.98
CA ASP A 7 2.53 -15.74 -10.72
C ASP A 7 1.22 -16.48 -10.43
N PHE A 8 0.20 -15.74 -10.07
CA PHE A 8 -1.13 -16.24 -9.75
C PHE A 8 -2.07 -16.09 -10.94
N SER A 9 -2.80 -17.14 -11.29
CA SER A 9 -3.91 -17.05 -12.22
C SER A 9 -5.03 -16.19 -11.65
N VAL A 10 -5.40 -15.13 -12.34
CA VAL A 10 -6.49 -14.23 -11.91
C VAL A 10 -7.79 -14.99 -11.69
N HIS A 11 -8.12 -15.92 -12.59
CA HIS A 11 -9.33 -16.74 -12.48
C HIS A 11 -9.34 -17.61 -11.22
N GLN A 12 -8.25 -18.33 -10.95
CA GLN A 12 -8.18 -19.23 -9.79
C GLN A 12 -8.14 -18.47 -8.47
N THR A 13 -7.48 -17.32 -8.44
CA THR A 13 -7.25 -16.55 -7.23
C THR A 13 -8.45 -15.69 -6.85
N SER A 14 -9.14 -15.10 -7.83
CA SER A 14 -10.25 -14.17 -7.58
C SER A 14 -11.64 -14.75 -7.84
N GLY A 15 -11.74 -15.87 -8.55
CA GLY A 15 -13.01 -16.44 -9.02
C GLY A 15 -13.65 -15.67 -10.17
N ILE A 16 -12.98 -14.63 -10.71
CA ILE A 16 -13.47 -13.86 -11.86
C ILE A 16 -13.11 -14.58 -13.15
N PRO A 17 -14.02 -14.69 -14.13
CA PRO A 17 -13.71 -15.22 -15.44
C PRO A 17 -12.59 -14.42 -16.12
N ALA A 18 -11.43 -15.04 -16.31
CA ALA A 18 -10.29 -14.48 -17.00
C ALA A 18 -9.58 -15.57 -17.81
N PRO A 19 -8.98 -15.24 -18.96
CA PRO A 19 -8.15 -16.19 -19.69
C PRO A 19 -7.03 -16.77 -18.81
N ALA A 20 -6.71 -18.05 -18.95
CA ALA A 20 -5.68 -18.71 -18.14
C ALA A 20 -4.29 -18.06 -18.26
N ALA A 21 -4.03 -17.37 -19.37
CA ALA A 21 -2.78 -16.66 -19.60
C ALA A 21 -2.67 -15.34 -18.79
N VAL A 22 -3.76 -14.86 -18.18
CA VAL A 22 -3.74 -13.65 -17.37
C VAL A 22 -3.27 -14.03 -15.97
N GLN A 23 -2.03 -13.67 -15.69
CA GLN A 23 -1.36 -13.93 -14.42
C GLN A 23 -0.89 -12.63 -13.78
N VAL A 24 -0.79 -12.62 -12.46
CA VAL A 24 -0.33 -11.48 -11.65
C VAL A 24 0.74 -11.93 -10.67
N PRO A 25 1.80 -11.14 -10.50
CA PRO A 25 2.88 -11.48 -9.58
C PRO A 25 2.45 -11.39 -8.12
N GLY A 26 3.04 -12.26 -7.30
CA GLY A 26 2.85 -12.28 -5.85
C GLY A 26 3.91 -13.14 -5.17
N TYR A 27 3.67 -13.55 -3.93
CA TYR A 27 4.59 -14.40 -3.18
C TYR A 27 3.99 -15.80 -2.99
N GLU A 28 4.81 -16.82 -3.08
CA GLU A 28 4.38 -18.21 -2.91
C GLU A 28 3.77 -18.47 -1.52
N HIS A 29 4.33 -17.81 -0.50
CA HIS A 29 3.88 -17.96 0.88
C HIS A 29 3.55 -16.60 1.52
N PRO A 30 2.54 -16.56 2.41
CA PRO A 30 2.21 -15.35 3.16
C PRO A 30 3.34 -14.98 4.12
N GLY A 31 3.64 -13.70 4.22
CA GLY A 31 4.56 -13.13 5.20
C GLY A 31 3.85 -12.65 6.48
N PRO A 32 4.61 -12.12 7.46
CA PRO A 32 4.06 -11.66 8.74
C PRO A 32 3.02 -10.54 8.61
N LEU A 33 3.11 -9.74 7.56
CA LEU A 33 2.21 -8.61 7.28
C LEU A 33 1.26 -8.89 6.11
N THR A 34 1.11 -10.15 5.70
CA THR A 34 0.09 -10.55 4.74
C THR A 34 -1.26 -10.61 5.45
N PRO A 35 -2.28 -9.92 4.95
CA PRO A 35 -3.61 -9.96 5.57
C PRO A 35 -4.26 -11.33 5.36
N VAL A 36 -5.20 -11.66 6.24
CA VAL A 36 -6.04 -12.85 6.09
C VAL A 36 -7.26 -12.49 5.25
N GLY A 37 -7.44 -13.16 4.13
CA GLY A 37 -8.60 -12.95 3.25
C GLY A 37 -9.88 -13.60 3.78
N HIS A 38 -11.03 -13.03 3.41
CA HIS A 38 -12.33 -13.59 3.73
C HIS A 38 -12.75 -14.61 2.64
N PRO A 39 -13.08 -15.84 2.97
CA PRO A 39 -13.37 -16.89 1.97
C PRO A 39 -14.58 -16.57 1.09
N ASP A 40 -15.57 -15.85 1.61
CA ASP A 40 -16.80 -15.50 0.88
C ASP A 40 -16.72 -14.15 0.16
N TYR A 41 -15.56 -13.48 0.19
CA TYR A 41 -15.43 -12.20 -0.51
C TYR A 41 -15.58 -12.39 -2.02
N ARG A 42 -16.36 -11.52 -2.64
CA ARG A 42 -16.62 -11.52 -4.09
C ARG A 42 -16.06 -10.23 -4.71
N PHE A 43 -15.09 -10.39 -5.56
CA PHE A 43 -14.50 -9.26 -6.29
C PHE A 43 -15.48 -8.69 -7.31
N ARG A 44 -15.41 -7.38 -7.50
CA ARG A 44 -16.03 -6.68 -8.62
C ARG A 44 -15.04 -6.66 -9.78
N PRO A 45 -15.38 -7.27 -10.96
CA PRO A 45 -14.39 -7.48 -12.04
C PRO A 45 -13.68 -6.21 -12.49
N ALA A 46 -14.40 -5.13 -12.74
CA ALA A 46 -13.82 -3.87 -13.22
C ALA A 46 -12.80 -3.30 -12.20
N LEU A 47 -13.19 -3.20 -10.92
CA LEU A 47 -12.32 -2.63 -9.89
C LEU A 47 -11.08 -3.50 -9.63
N LEU A 48 -11.24 -4.83 -9.66
CA LEU A 48 -10.10 -5.72 -9.54
C LEU A 48 -9.17 -5.60 -10.74
N SER A 49 -9.69 -5.49 -11.96
CA SER A 49 -8.89 -5.31 -13.18
C SER A 49 -7.99 -4.09 -13.08
N ASP A 50 -8.53 -2.95 -12.62
CA ASP A 50 -7.76 -1.71 -12.48
C ASP A 50 -6.66 -1.85 -11.43
N LEU A 51 -7.00 -2.43 -10.26
CA LEU A 51 -6.02 -2.66 -9.19
C LEU A 51 -4.90 -3.62 -9.63
N LEU A 52 -5.24 -4.70 -10.35
CA LEU A 52 -4.26 -5.65 -10.83
C LEU A 52 -3.38 -5.08 -11.95
N ALA A 53 -3.94 -4.24 -12.83
CA ALA A 53 -3.16 -3.55 -13.86
C ALA A 53 -2.13 -2.60 -13.23
N TRP A 54 -2.55 -1.82 -12.22
CA TRP A 54 -1.65 -0.97 -11.44
C TRP A 54 -0.56 -1.79 -10.75
N HIS A 55 -0.92 -2.89 -10.07
CA HIS A 55 0.04 -3.76 -9.40
C HIS A 55 1.06 -4.37 -10.37
N GLN A 56 0.62 -4.82 -11.55
CA GLN A 56 1.54 -5.34 -12.57
C GLN A 56 2.53 -4.29 -13.07
N GLY A 57 2.08 -3.04 -13.21
CA GLY A 57 2.94 -1.92 -13.58
C GLY A 57 4.03 -1.68 -12.53
N LEU A 58 3.66 -1.65 -11.24
CA LEU A 58 4.62 -1.56 -10.13
C LEU A 58 5.62 -2.72 -10.13
N ALA A 59 5.12 -3.94 -10.26
CA ALA A 59 5.93 -5.14 -10.22
C ALA A 59 6.97 -5.20 -11.35
N ARG A 60 6.66 -4.58 -12.49
CA ARG A 60 7.54 -4.47 -13.66
C ARG A 60 8.42 -3.21 -13.65
N GLY A 61 8.29 -2.36 -12.63
CA GLY A 61 9.00 -1.08 -12.56
C GLY A 61 8.61 -0.09 -13.67
N GLN A 62 7.38 -0.19 -14.19
CA GLN A 62 6.89 0.68 -15.26
C GLN A 62 6.42 2.04 -14.74
N HIS A 63 6.04 2.12 -13.48
CA HIS A 63 5.64 3.34 -12.78
C HIS A 63 5.82 3.18 -11.27
N HIS A 64 5.71 4.30 -10.56
CA HIS A 64 5.68 4.39 -9.09
C HIS A 64 4.41 5.09 -8.60
N ASP A 65 3.44 5.30 -9.48
CA ASP A 65 2.22 6.06 -9.18
C ASP A 65 1.45 5.45 -8.01
N GLY A 66 0.89 6.32 -7.18
CA GLY A 66 -0.06 5.93 -6.15
C GLY A 66 -1.42 5.57 -6.75
N LEU A 67 -2.17 4.72 -6.08
CA LEU A 67 -3.55 4.38 -6.43
C LEU A 67 -4.53 5.10 -5.50
N TRP A 68 -5.46 5.88 -6.06
CA TRP A 68 -6.47 6.60 -5.32
C TRP A 68 -7.85 6.00 -5.57
N LEU A 69 -8.45 5.41 -4.53
CA LEU A 69 -9.77 4.78 -4.58
C LEU A 69 -10.82 5.69 -3.95
N THR A 70 -11.74 6.20 -4.76
CA THR A 70 -12.83 7.07 -4.30
C THR A 70 -14.18 6.37 -4.35
N GLY A 71 -15.10 6.81 -3.51
CA GLY A 71 -16.47 6.31 -3.49
C GLY A 71 -17.10 6.39 -2.10
N PRO A 72 -18.42 6.15 -1.97
CA PRO A 72 -19.12 6.30 -0.72
C PRO A 72 -18.60 5.36 0.37
N MET A 73 -18.87 5.72 1.62
CA MET A 73 -18.58 4.86 2.77
C MET A 73 -19.27 3.48 2.56
N GLY A 74 -18.60 2.41 2.95
CA GLY A 74 -19.13 1.05 2.80
C GLY A 74 -19.06 0.47 1.39
N ALA A 75 -18.52 1.20 0.39
CA ALA A 75 -18.39 0.70 -0.98
C ALA A 75 -17.39 -0.45 -1.16
N GLY A 76 -16.63 -0.78 -0.11
CA GLY A 76 -15.67 -1.88 -0.14
C GLY A 76 -14.28 -1.51 -0.69
N LYS A 77 -13.90 -0.21 -0.67
CA LYS A 77 -12.59 0.27 -1.15
C LYS A 77 -11.42 -0.44 -0.47
N SER A 78 -11.35 -0.37 0.85
CA SER A 78 -10.29 -1.01 1.64
C SER A 78 -10.35 -2.53 1.56
N SER A 79 -11.55 -3.11 1.55
CA SER A 79 -11.74 -4.56 1.40
C SER A 79 -11.18 -5.08 0.08
N LEU A 80 -11.35 -4.34 -1.02
CA LEU A 80 -10.77 -4.70 -2.32
C LEU A 80 -9.24 -4.86 -2.22
N VAL A 81 -8.57 -3.88 -1.58
CA VAL A 81 -7.11 -3.89 -1.41
C VAL A 81 -6.67 -5.04 -0.50
N VAL A 82 -7.30 -5.17 0.66
CA VAL A 82 -7.00 -6.22 1.65
C VAL A 82 -7.15 -7.61 1.05
N GLU A 83 -8.27 -7.87 0.38
CA GLU A 83 -8.54 -9.17 -0.23
C GLU A 83 -7.60 -9.47 -1.40
N THR A 84 -7.24 -8.47 -2.19
CA THR A 84 -6.25 -8.65 -3.25
C THR A 84 -4.87 -8.97 -2.66
N ALA A 85 -4.42 -8.22 -1.66
CA ALA A 85 -3.15 -8.48 -1.00
C ALA A 85 -3.11 -9.89 -0.37
N ALA A 86 -4.22 -10.30 0.29
CA ALA A 86 -4.34 -11.64 0.87
C ALA A 86 -4.21 -12.76 -0.18
N ARG A 87 -4.87 -12.60 -1.33
CA ARG A 87 -4.88 -13.62 -2.39
C ARG A 87 -3.56 -13.73 -3.14
N LEU A 88 -2.76 -12.68 -3.15
CA LEU A 88 -1.44 -12.64 -3.80
C LEU A 88 -0.29 -12.78 -2.79
N ASN A 89 -0.59 -13.04 -1.52
CA ASN A 89 0.35 -13.11 -0.41
C ASN A 89 1.24 -11.86 -0.26
N LEU A 90 0.71 -10.68 -0.60
CA LEU A 90 1.45 -9.42 -0.52
C LEU A 90 1.52 -8.92 0.92
N THR A 91 2.63 -8.24 1.24
CA THR A 91 2.74 -7.45 2.46
C THR A 91 1.81 -6.23 2.35
N LEU A 92 0.96 -6.03 3.35
CA LEU A 92 0.06 -4.88 3.43
C LEU A 92 0.17 -4.21 4.79
N VAL A 93 0.62 -2.97 4.80
CA VAL A 93 0.61 -2.10 5.97
C VAL A 93 -0.58 -1.16 5.85
N GLN A 94 -1.42 -1.08 6.90
CA GLN A 94 -2.64 -0.27 6.88
C GLN A 94 -2.59 0.83 7.94
N VAL A 95 -3.04 2.01 7.54
CA VAL A 95 -3.19 3.17 8.41
C VAL A 95 -4.58 3.76 8.21
N ASN A 96 -5.27 4.09 9.29
CA ASN A 96 -6.48 4.89 9.22
C ASN A 96 -6.10 6.36 9.44
N ALA A 97 -6.36 7.17 8.44
CA ALA A 97 -6.07 8.59 8.50
C ALA A 97 -6.95 9.30 9.55
N ARG A 98 -6.41 10.37 10.09
CA ARG A 98 -7.07 11.28 11.01
C ARG A 98 -6.60 12.69 10.70
N ARG A 99 -7.35 13.71 11.06
CA ARG A 99 -7.04 15.14 10.76
C ARG A 99 -5.64 15.61 11.22
N ARG A 100 -5.04 14.92 12.19
CA ARG A 100 -3.70 15.22 12.73
C ARG A 100 -2.67 14.15 12.37
N LEU A 101 -2.90 13.40 11.30
CA LEU A 101 -1.89 12.48 10.80
C LEU A 101 -0.84 13.28 10.05
N GLU A 102 0.39 13.25 10.55
CA GLU A 102 1.55 13.88 9.94
C GLU A 102 2.38 12.84 9.18
N LEU A 103 3.11 13.27 8.16
CA LEU A 103 4.03 12.39 7.43
C LEU A 103 5.05 11.74 8.38
N ALA A 104 5.52 12.48 9.38
CA ALA A 104 6.43 11.99 10.41
C ALA A 104 5.89 10.75 11.15
N ASP A 105 4.58 10.71 11.45
CA ASP A 105 3.92 9.54 12.08
C ASP A 105 4.05 8.28 11.20
N LEU A 106 4.07 8.48 9.88
CA LEU A 106 4.18 7.40 8.90
C LEU A 106 5.63 6.97 8.66
N VAL A 107 6.55 7.91 8.75
CA VAL A 107 7.99 7.64 8.57
C VAL A 107 8.54 6.88 9.77
N GLY A 108 8.28 7.32 10.98
CA GLY A 108 8.75 6.69 12.21
C GLY A 108 9.24 7.68 13.26
N HIS A 109 9.71 7.17 14.35
CA HIS A 109 10.12 8.00 15.49
C HIS A 109 11.28 7.37 16.28
N LEU A 110 11.99 8.22 17.04
CA LEU A 110 12.97 7.76 17.99
C LEU A 110 12.28 7.22 19.25
N THR A 111 12.73 6.06 19.72
CA THR A 111 12.24 5.45 20.97
C THR A 111 13.40 5.06 21.87
N ALA A 112 13.22 5.13 23.18
CA ALA A 112 14.22 4.73 24.16
C ALA A 112 13.95 3.28 24.61
N ILE A 113 14.88 2.38 24.35
CA ILE A 113 14.80 0.97 24.73
C ILE A 113 16.09 0.59 25.45
N GLY A 114 16.00 0.16 26.73
CA GLY A 114 17.15 -0.34 27.48
C GLY A 114 18.25 0.68 27.76
N GLY A 115 17.96 1.98 27.61
CA GLY A 115 18.94 3.07 27.78
C GLY A 115 19.52 3.59 26.46
N ASP A 116 19.27 2.92 25.36
CA ASP A 116 19.66 3.35 24.02
C ASP A 116 18.47 4.07 23.33
N VAL A 117 18.78 5.01 22.44
CA VAL A 117 17.82 5.68 21.57
C VAL A 117 17.88 5.05 20.19
N LEU A 118 16.80 4.41 19.78
CA LEU A 118 16.70 3.71 18.51
C LEU A 118 15.58 4.31 17.66
N PHE A 119 15.80 4.36 16.35
CA PHE A 119 14.73 4.73 15.42
C PHE A 119 13.82 3.51 15.20
N GLN A 120 12.52 3.72 15.36
CA GLN A 120 11.49 2.73 15.06
C GLN A 120 10.78 3.12 13.76
N ASP A 121 10.85 2.24 12.78
CA ASP A 121 10.19 2.42 11.49
C ASP A 121 8.69 2.60 11.66
N GLY A 122 8.14 3.62 11.03
CA GLY A 122 6.71 3.81 10.88
C GLY A 122 6.13 2.96 9.73
N PRO A 123 4.80 3.07 9.52
CA PRO A 123 4.10 2.31 8.49
C PRO A 123 4.66 2.49 7.08
N LEU A 124 5.00 3.72 6.70
CA LEU A 124 5.56 4.05 5.39
C LEU A 124 6.95 3.43 5.20
N THR A 125 7.83 3.63 6.17
CA THR A 125 9.19 3.08 6.13
C THR A 125 9.15 1.55 6.11
N THR A 126 8.30 0.94 6.93
CA THR A 126 8.08 -0.51 6.93
C THR A 126 7.64 -1.03 5.57
N ALA A 127 6.63 -0.40 4.95
CA ALA A 127 6.16 -0.79 3.63
C ALA A 127 7.23 -0.60 2.55
N ALA A 128 7.95 0.53 2.58
CA ALA A 128 9.02 0.83 1.64
C ALA A 128 10.17 -0.20 1.72
N ARG A 129 10.63 -0.53 2.93
CA ARG A 129 11.69 -1.53 3.12
C ARG A 129 11.27 -2.94 2.71
N CYS A 130 10.01 -3.30 2.97
CA CYS A 130 9.48 -4.62 2.65
C CYS A 130 9.02 -4.78 1.20
N GLY A 131 8.96 -3.72 0.39
CA GLY A 131 8.36 -3.78 -0.94
C GLY A 131 6.87 -4.15 -0.89
N GLY A 132 6.20 -3.74 0.19
CA GLY A 132 4.79 -3.98 0.42
C GLY A 132 3.90 -2.81 0.01
N TRP A 133 2.60 -3.00 0.10
CA TRP A 133 1.64 -1.91 -0.07
C TRP A 133 1.42 -1.16 1.24
N LEU A 134 1.39 0.16 1.17
CA LEU A 134 0.87 1.03 2.22
C LEU A 134 -0.55 1.47 1.84
N LEU A 135 -1.53 1.08 2.63
CA LEU A 135 -2.91 1.51 2.48
C LEU A 135 -3.24 2.59 3.51
N VAL A 136 -3.49 3.81 3.04
CA VAL A 136 -3.96 4.93 3.86
C VAL A 136 -5.46 5.06 3.67
N ASN A 137 -6.23 4.62 4.67
CA ASN A 137 -7.69 4.74 4.65
C ASN A 137 -8.12 6.16 5.03
N GLU A 138 -9.16 6.68 4.35
CA GLU A 138 -9.73 8.01 4.59
C GLU A 138 -8.70 9.14 4.44
N ALA A 139 -7.85 9.03 3.42
CA ALA A 139 -6.78 9.99 3.16
C ALA A 139 -7.27 11.42 2.89
N ASP A 140 -8.54 11.60 2.56
CA ASP A 140 -9.21 12.89 2.45
C ASP A 140 -9.33 13.65 3.78
N LEU A 141 -9.06 13.02 4.92
CA LEU A 141 -8.96 13.68 6.22
C LEU A 141 -7.58 14.29 6.50
N VAL A 142 -6.55 13.89 5.74
CA VAL A 142 -5.17 14.36 5.94
C VAL A 142 -4.99 15.73 5.28
N ASP A 143 -4.17 16.59 5.90
CA ASP A 143 -3.80 17.85 5.27
C ASP A 143 -3.09 17.59 3.93
N PRO A 144 -3.48 18.28 2.85
CA PRO A 144 -2.85 18.13 1.53
C PRO A 144 -1.33 18.37 1.55
N GLY A 145 -0.84 19.23 2.46
CA GLY A 145 0.59 19.46 2.63
C GLY A 145 1.33 18.21 3.11
N GLU A 146 0.73 17.42 4.00
CA GLU A 146 1.29 16.14 4.46
C GLU A 146 1.30 15.10 3.34
N LEU A 147 0.23 15.05 2.53
CA LEU A 147 0.17 14.15 1.38
C LEU A 147 1.23 14.48 0.32
N ALA A 148 1.60 15.74 0.17
CA ALA A 148 2.67 16.16 -0.74
C ALA A 148 4.03 15.54 -0.36
N GLY A 149 4.24 15.15 0.88
CA GLY A 149 5.42 14.44 1.34
C GLY A 149 5.65 13.07 0.68
N PHE A 150 4.61 12.48 0.07
CA PHE A 150 4.76 11.24 -0.72
C PHE A 150 5.32 11.45 -2.14
N ASN A 151 5.35 12.70 -2.65
CA ASN A 151 5.68 12.96 -4.05
C ASN A 151 7.04 12.37 -4.46
N THR A 152 8.07 12.51 -3.62
CA THR A 152 9.38 11.93 -3.92
C THR A 152 9.33 10.43 -4.15
N LEU A 153 8.54 9.70 -3.33
CA LEU A 153 8.36 8.25 -3.48
C LEU A 153 7.56 7.90 -4.74
N LEU A 154 6.54 8.70 -5.05
CA LEU A 154 5.71 8.52 -6.24
C LEU A 154 6.48 8.84 -7.53
N ASP A 155 7.51 9.69 -7.44
CA ASP A 155 8.45 9.95 -8.53
C ASP A 155 9.58 8.89 -8.62
N GLY A 156 9.51 7.83 -7.81
CA GLY A 156 10.52 6.76 -7.78
C GLY A 156 11.79 7.11 -6.99
N GLY A 157 11.79 8.22 -6.25
CA GLY A 157 12.90 8.62 -5.39
C GLY A 157 12.91 7.92 -4.01
N PRO A 158 13.98 8.09 -3.23
CA PRO A 158 14.09 7.49 -1.93
C PRO A 158 13.37 8.29 -0.84
N LEU A 159 13.06 7.62 0.26
CA LEU A 159 12.65 8.23 1.52
C LEU A 159 13.91 8.60 2.32
N VAL A 160 14.02 9.88 2.72
CA VAL A 160 15.10 10.35 3.60
C VAL A 160 14.56 10.52 5.01
N ILE A 161 15.15 9.80 5.97
CA ILE A 161 14.75 9.81 7.38
C ILE A 161 15.72 10.71 8.15
N ALA A 162 15.36 11.98 8.30
CA ALA A 162 16.19 12.98 8.96
C ALA A 162 16.47 12.60 10.43
N GLU A 163 15.46 12.11 11.14
CA GLU A 163 15.52 11.70 12.54
C GLU A 163 16.44 10.50 12.78
N ASN A 164 16.70 9.71 11.74
CA ASN A 164 17.63 8.58 11.78
C ASN A 164 18.99 8.93 11.12
N GLY A 165 19.52 10.09 11.45
CA GLY A 165 20.82 10.52 10.95
C GLY A 165 20.88 10.77 9.43
N GLY A 166 19.75 11.03 8.79
CA GLY A 166 19.67 11.22 7.34
C GLY A 166 19.70 9.91 6.55
N GLU A 167 19.28 8.82 7.16
CA GLU A 167 19.19 7.53 6.46
C GLU A 167 18.38 7.64 5.18
N VAL A 168 18.89 7.04 4.10
CA VAL A 168 18.24 7.01 2.79
C VAL A 168 17.68 5.62 2.55
N VAL A 169 16.36 5.51 2.49
CA VAL A 169 15.62 4.26 2.23
C VAL A 169 15.11 4.28 0.79
N THR A 170 15.72 3.46 -0.07
CA THR A 170 15.18 3.21 -1.41
C THR A 170 14.05 2.19 -1.30
N PRO A 171 12.84 2.51 -1.79
CA PRO A 171 11.75 1.54 -1.76
C PRO A 171 12.13 0.24 -2.45
N ALA A 172 11.87 -0.88 -1.79
CA ALA A 172 12.09 -2.19 -2.38
C ALA A 172 11.08 -2.47 -3.50
N PRO A 173 11.42 -3.29 -4.51
CA PRO A 173 10.51 -3.65 -5.59
C PRO A 173 9.16 -4.16 -5.07
N GLY A 174 8.07 -3.66 -5.64
CA GLY A 174 6.71 -3.96 -5.22
C GLY A 174 6.10 -2.98 -4.22
N PHE A 175 6.88 -2.02 -3.70
CA PHE A 175 6.32 -0.95 -2.89
C PHE A 175 5.24 -0.19 -3.67
N GLY A 176 4.09 0.03 -3.04
CA GLY A 176 2.98 0.78 -3.62
C GLY A 176 2.21 1.54 -2.56
N LEU A 177 1.81 2.77 -2.91
CA LEU A 177 0.96 3.62 -2.07
C LEU A 177 -0.48 3.55 -2.58
N ILE A 178 -1.41 3.24 -1.69
CA ILE A 178 -2.85 3.19 -1.97
C ILE A 178 -3.56 4.08 -0.96
N CYS A 179 -4.38 5.01 -1.46
CA CYS A 179 -5.22 5.85 -0.64
C CYS A 179 -6.69 5.56 -0.90
N THR A 180 -7.51 5.54 0.15
CA THR A 180 -8.97 5.54 0.00
C THR A 180 -9.54 6.87 0.47
N ALA A 181 -10.58 7.35 -0.20
CA ALA A 181 -11.29 8.57 0.15
C ALA A 181 -12.81 8.39 0.01
N ASN A 182 -13.57 9.09 0.81
CA ASN A 182 -15.02 9.13 0.72
C ASN A 182 -15.49 10.26 -0.20
N THR A 183 -14.61 11.23 -0.46
CA THR A 183 -14.83 12.37 -1.34
C THR A 183 -13.88 12.31 -2.54
N VAL A 184 -14.14 13.12 -3.56
CA VAL A 184 -13.28 13.25 -4.75
C VAL A 184 -12.13 14.26 -4.53
N GLY A 185 -11.59 14.34 -3.31
CA GLY A 185 -10.47 15.23 -2.98
C GLY A 185 -10.88 16.65 -2.60
N LEU A 186 -12.17 16.88 -2.36
CA LEU A 186 -12.66 18.20 -1.94
C LEU A 186 -12.59 18.42 -0.43
N GLY A 187 -12.16 17.40 0.34
CA GLY A 187 -12.22 17.42 1.79
C GLY A 187 -13.67 17.57 2.32
N ASP A 188 -13.90 17.26 3.58
CA ASP A 188 -15.13 17.70 4.25
C ASP A 188 -15.00 19.20 4.49
N ALA A 189 -15.65 19.99 3.64
CA ALA A 189 -15.83 21.43 3.84
C ALA A 189 -16.88 21.67 4.96
N THR A 190 -16.56 21.27 6.21
CA THR A 190 -17.34 21.64 7.39
C THR A 190 -16.43 21.95 8.58
#